data_63d527fdab59edccfe10d9f14a2d4011
#
_entry.id   63d527fdab59edccfe10d9f14a2d4011
#
_cell.length_a   1.000
_cell.length_b   1.000
_cell.length_c   1.000
_cell.angle_alpha   90.00
_cell.angle_beta   90.00
_cell.angle_gamma   90.00
#
_symmetry.space_group_name_H-M   'P 1'
#
loop_
_entity.id
_entity.type
_entity.pdbx_description
1 polymer ?
#
loop_
_entity_poly.entity_id
_entity_poly.type
_entity_poly.pdbx_seq_one_letter_code
_entity_poly.pdbx_strand_id
1 'polypeptide(L)'
;MNKGYPHIYTGNGKGKTTAAFGLHPIMFAGTGSDVGKSLLAAAFCRILRQDGYDPAPFKAQNMALNSFVTADGGEMGRAQVVQAEAAGVECHTDMNPLLLKPNTDKVCQVILNGRAVGNSSAAEFFRAGPQREALRREVCAAYDRLAARHNPVVLEGAGSISELNLRNTDLVNMPMAAHAGADVFLVADIDRGGVFASVYGTMQLLEEWERRLVKGIFINKFRGDLDLFDEGRRMLEKLCGIPVLGVIPYLRDVHIEAEDSVALDRRHRRAEPGKVNIAVVLLRHLSNFTDFDTLERRPGVCLYYTDSPEALDDADIIFLPGSKSVMPDLAELHRKGLADKIVRLAEEGRTVAGICGGYQMMGHTIRDPHRIESDTETMPGLGLLPVGTVLSGEKVTRQVRFTLPGDDRTGSAYEIHMGRTAPLPGHPAEPLARLADGTGDGCVAGNCLGTYLHGIADNSPFIDRLLRPFADRLPRTEAVDARTCKEQQYDLLADHVRRSTDMEQFYRIVSV
;
A
#
# COMPACT_ATOMS: atom_id res chain seq x y z
N MET A 1 -5.30 -50.74 0.53
CA MET A 1 -4.24 -49.75 0.35
C MET A 1 -4.74 -48.47 0.99
N ASN A 2 -4.28 -48.19 2.21
CA ASN A 2 -4.68 -47.00 2.98
C ASN A 2 -3.96 -45.77 2.41
N LYS A 3 -4.71 -44.86 1.82
CA LYS A 3 -4.22 -43.51 1.50
C LYS A 3 -4.24 -42.70 2.78
N GLY A 4 -3.05 -42.50 3.39
CA GLY A 4 -2.89 -41.64 4.56
C GLY A 4 -3.13 -40.17 4.18
N TYR A 5 -4.06 -39.54 4.85
CA TYR A 5 -4.23 -38.10 4.84
C TYR A 5 -3.12 -37.44 5.69
N PRO A 6 -2.58 -36.30 5.30
CA PRO A 6 -1.68 -35.56 6.16
C PRO A 6 -2.46 -35.05 7.39
N HIS A 7 -2.13 -35.60 8.58
CA HIS A 7 -2.66 -35.10 9.83
C HIS A 7 -2.00 -33.76 10.17
N ILE A 8 -2.80 -32.68 10.12
CA ILE A 8 -2.41 -31.39 10.70
C ILE A 8 -2.46 -31.54 12.22
N TYR A 9 -1.30 -31.65 12.86
CA TYR A 9 -1.19 -31.68 14.32
C TYR A 9 -1.22 -30.25 14.86
N THR A 10 -2.35 -29.85 15.43
CA THR A 10 -2.44 -28.74 16.37
C THR A 10 -2.03 -29.23 17.75
N GLY A 11 -0.75 -29.19 18.09
CA GLY A 11 -0.23 -29.61 19.39
C GLY A 11 1.09 -28.91 19.68
N ASN A 12 1.19 -28.27 20.85
CA ASN A 12 2.42 -27.78 21.45
C ASN A 12 3.39 -28.92 21.72
N GLY A 13 4.24 -29.28 20.76
CA GLY A 13 5.23 -30.32 20.94
C GLY A 13 6.32 -30.24 19.87
N LYS A 14 7.56 -30.11 20.32
CA LYS A 14 8.77 -30.08 19.50
C LYS A 14 8.87 -31.35 18.63
N GLY A 15 8.72 -31.14 17.32
CA GLY A 15 8.92 -32.17 16.32
C GLY A 15 8.56 -31.64 14.96
N LYS A 16 9.45 -30.84 14.32
CA LYS A 16 9.31 -30.43 12.93
C LYS A 16 9.48 -31.66 12.03
N THR A 17 8.41 -32.36 11.73
CA THR A 17 8.33 -33.16 10.52
C THR A 17 7.71 -32.26 9.48
N THR A 18 8.54 -31.57 8.74
CA THR A 18 8.17 -30.80 7.53
C THR A 18 7.53 -31.80 6.57
N ALA A 19 6.24 -31.71 6.34
CA ALA A 19 5.59 -32.43 5.24
C ALA A 19 6.23 -31.90 3.94
N ALA A 20 7.00 -32.74 3.29
CA ALA A 20 7.72 -32.42 2.05
C ALA A 20 6.79 -32.49 0.83
N PHE A 21 5.56 -31.95 0.93
CA PHE A 21 4.70 -31.77 -0.22
C PHE A 21 4.62 -30.29 -0.52
N GLY A 22 5.18 -29.89 -1.68
CA GLY A 22 5.03 -28.54 -2.20
C GLY A 22 3.55 -28.22 -2.47
N LEU A 23 3.22 -26.95 -2.44
CA LEU A 23 1.93 -26.45 -2.94
C LEU A 23 2.12 -25.86 -4.33
N HIS A 24 1.11 -25.97 -5.18
CA HIS A 24 1.04 -25.20 -6.40
C HIS A 24 1.05 -23.70 -6.06
N PRO A 25 1.62 -22.83 -6.91
CA PRO A 25 1.41 -21.40 -6.79
C PRO A 25 -0.09 -21.07 -6.83
N ILE A 26 -0.49 -20.05 -6.08
CA ILE A 26 -1.89 -19.68 -5.87
C ILE A 26 -2.10 -18.29 -6.44
N MET A 27 -3.13 -18.08 -7.28
CA MET A 27 -3.45 -16.75 -7.78
C MET A 27 -4.85 -16.31 -7.39
N PHE A 28 -4.97 -15.15 -6.76
CA PHE A 28 -6.24 -14.45 -6.57
C PHE A 28 -6.48 -13.49 -7.73
N ALA A 29 -7.43 -13.84 -8.60
CA ALA A 29 -7.84 -13.07 -9.77
C ALA A 29 -9.23 -12.47 -9.56
N GLY A 30 -9.55 -11.32 -10.16
CA GLY A 30 -10.81 -10.61 -9.86
C GLY A 30 -11.80 -10.59 -11.01
N THR A 31 -13.08 -10.54 -10.66
CA THR A 31 -14.15 -10.14 -11.62
C THR A 31 -14.14 -8.64 -11.89
N GLY A 32 -13.34 -7.86 -11.15
CA GLY A 32 -13.24 -6.41 -11.29
C GLY A 32 -12.14 -5.84 -10.40
N SER A 33 -11.98 -4.52 -10.47
CA SER A 33 -11.18 -3.78 -9.49
C SER A 33 -11.89 -3.78 -8.14
N ASP A 34 -11.10 -3.64 -7.05
CA ASP A 34 -11.61 -3.42 -5.69
C ASP A 34 -12.47 -4.57 -5.10
N VAL A 35 -12.44 -5.75 -5.73
CA VAL A 35 -13.19 -6.93 -5.23
C VAL A 35 -12.55 -7.58 -3.99
N GLY A 36 -11.34 -7.15 -3.59
CA GLY A 36 -10.63 -7.60 -2.40
C GLY A 36 -9.53 -8.63 -2.64
N LYS A 37 -8.96 -8.69 -3.85
CA LYS A 37 -7.82 -9.56 -4.18
C LYS A 37 -6.64 -9.39 -3.23
N SER A 38 -6.19 -8.15 -3.02
CA SER A 38 -5.03 -7.82 -2.18
C SER A 38 -5.22 -8.28 -0.74
N LEU A 39 -6.45 -8.12 -0.22
CA LEU A 39 -6.81 -8.55 1.13
C LEU A 39 -6.77 -10.07 1.27
N LEU A 40 -7.34 -10.80 0.31
CA LEU A 40 -7.29 -12.27 0.30
C LEU A 40 -5.87 -12.78 0.11
N ALA A 41 -5.08 -12.17 -0.76
CA ALA A 41 -3.66 -12.52 -0.91
C ALA A 41 -2.89 -12.35 0.41
N ALA A 42 -3.08 -11.24 1.13
CA ALA A 42 -2.49 -11.01 2.44
C ALA A 42 -2.97 -12.04 3.49
N ALA A 43 -4.28 -12.34 3.51
CA ALA A 43 -4.84 -13.35 4.38
C ALA A 43 -4.22 -14.73 4.14
N PHE A 44 -4.13 -15.16 2.89
CA PHE A 44 -3.56 -16.45 2.54
C PHE A 44 -2.04 -16.52 2.75
N CYS A 45 -1.30 -15.43 2.54
CA CYS A 45 0.09 -15.34 2.97
C CYS A 45 0.22 -15.61 4.48
N ARG A 46 -0.66 -15.02 5.31
CA ARG A 46 -0.65 -15.25 6.75
C ARG A 46 -1.10 -16.66 7.13
N ILE A 47 -2.18 -17.16 6.53
CA ILE A 47 -2.71 -18.52 6.76
C ILE A 47 -1.64 -19.57 6.45
N LEU A 48 -1.01 -19.49 5.29
CA LEU A 48 0.02 -20.43 4.86
C LEU A 48 1.24 -20.41 5.77
N ARG A 49 1.67 -19.22 6.20
CA ARG A 49 2.73 -19.09 7.22
C ARG A 49 2.35 -19.75 8.53
N GLN A 50 1.13 -19.53 9.03
CA GLN A 50 0.63 -20.17 10.27
C GLN A 50 0.57 -21.69 10.15
N ASP A 51 0.29 -22.20 8.95
CA ASP A 51 0.23 -23.63 8.65
C ASP A 51 1.62 -24.25 8.37
N GLY A 52 2.69 -23.44 8.47
CA GLY A 52 4.08 -23.91 8.44
C GLY A 52 4.74 -23.91 7.06
N TYR A 53 4.11 -23.31 6.05
CA TYR A 53 4.71 -23.07 4.73
C TYR A 53 5.62 -21.82 4.75
N ASP A 54 6.35 -21.61 3.67
CA ASP A 54 7.17 -20.41 3.43
C ASP A 54 6.62 -19.61 2.24
N PRO A 55 5.44 -18.97 2.41
CA PRO A 55 4.81 -18.24 1.31
C PRO A 55 5.52 -16.93 1.02
N ALA A 56 5.50 -16.52 -0.26
CA ALA A 56 5.86 -15.17 -0.65
C ALA A 56 4.81 -14.58 -1.61
N PRO A 57 4.47 -13.27 -1.49
CA PRO A 57 3.55 -12.62 -2.40
C PRO A 57 4.19 -12.29 -3.74
N PHE A 58 3.38 -12.21 -4.80
CA PHE A 58 3.81 -11.74 -6.11
C PHE A 58 2.70 -10.99 -6.84
N LYS A 59 3.00 -9.81 -7.34
CA LYS A 59 2.14 -9.08 -8.26
C LYS A 59 2.97 -8.59 -9.44
N ALA A 60 2.76 -9.17 -10.59
CA ALA A 60 3.55 -8.95 -11.79
C ALA A 60 3.67 -7.47 -12.17
N GLN A 61 2.56 -6.75 -12.12
CA GLN A 61 2.48 -5.31 -12.33
C GLN A 61 1.54 -4.70 -11.31
N ASN A 62 1.96 -3.61 -10.69
CA ASN A 62 1.12 -2.79 -9.83
C ASN A 62 1.02 -1.36 -10.36
N MET A 63 -0.09 -0.68 -10.06
CA MET A 63 -0.26 0.75 -10.32
C MET A 63 -0.70 1.41 -9.01
N ALA A 64 0.22 2.11 -8.35
CA ALA A 64 -0.04 2.73 -7.06
C ALA A 64 0.88 3.94 -6.82
N LEU A 65 0.38 4.94 -6.10
CA LEU A 65 1.19 6.06 -5.59
C LEU A 65 1.86 5.70 -4.25
N ASN A 66 1.29 4.74 -3.53
CA ASN A 66 1.88 4.23 -2.30
C ASN A 66 2.96 3.21 -2.60
N SER A 67 4.16 3.48 -2.13
CA SER A 67 5.31 2.59 -2.30
C SER A 67 6.16 2.55 -1.04
N PHE A 68 7.04 1.59 -1.00
CA PHE A 68 7.97 1.33 0.08
C PHE A 68 9.36 1.06 -0.49
N VAL A 69 10.38 1.23 0.32
CA VAL A 69 11.77 0.97 -0.05
C VAL A 69 12.23 -0.33 0.60
N THR A 70 12.72 -1.29 -0.20
CA THR A 70 13.30 -2.54 0.28
C THR A 70 14.67 -2.31 0.94
N ALA A 71 15.18 -3.31 1.67
CA ALA A 71 16.47 -3.19 2.38
C ALA A 71 17.65 -2.89 1.44
N ASP A 72 17.58 -3.37 0.19
CA ASP A 72 18.59 -3.11 -0.87
C ASP A 72 18.36 -1.79 -1.63
N GLY A 73 17.41 -0.96 -1.18
CA GLY A 73 17.11 0.35 -1.76
C GLY A 73 16.22 0.32 -3.00
N GLY A 74 15.59 -0.81 -3.30
CA GLY A 74 14.60 -0.92 -4.38
C GLY A 74 13.22 -0.40 -3.96
N GLU A 75 12.41 0.02 -4.93
CA GLU A 75 11.04 0.49 -4.72
C GLU A 75 10.01 -0.59 -5.09
N MET A 76 9.01 -0.82 -4.23
CA MET A 76 7.90 -1.74 -4.50
C MET A 76 6.57 -1.19 -4.00
N GLY A 77 5.46 -1.71 -4.53
CA GLY A 77 4.10 -1.29 -4.15
C GLY A 77 3.75 -1.67 -2.71
N ARG A 78 3.01 -0.79 -2.03
CA ARG A 78 2.67 -0.98 -0.60
C ARG A 78 1.84 -2.24 -0.34
N ALA A 79 0.94 -2.62 -1.25
CA ALA A 79 0.15 -3.84 -1.09
C ALA A 79 1.02 -5.10 -0.97
N GLN A 80 2.09 -5.20 -1.75
CA GLN A 80 3.00 -6.35 -1.68
C GLN A 80 3.88 -6.31 -0.43
N VAL A 81 4.13 -5.13 0.15
CA VAL A 81 4.76 -5.00 1.48
C VAL A 81 3.86 -5.59 2.56
N VAL A 82 2.58 -5.22 2.58
CA VAL A 82 1.57 -5.77 3.50
C VAL A 82 1.51 -7.30 3.41
N GLN A 83 1.51 -7.83 2.18
CA GLN A 83 1.47 -9.27 1.94
C GLN A 83 2.77 -9.97 2.39
N ALA A 84 3.94 -9.34 2.18
CA ALA A 84 5.22 -9.84 2.65
C ALA A 84 5.33 -9.83 4.18
N GLU A 85 4.88 -8.74 4.83
CA GLU A 85 4.77 -8.65 6.28
C GLU A 85 3.84 -9.75 6.84
N ALA A 86 2.68 -9.97 6.22
CA ALA A 86 1.75 -11.05 6.58
C ALA A 86 2.38 -12.43 6.42
N ALA A 87 3.12 -12.66 5.34
CA ALA A 87 3.89 -13.88 5.08
C ALA A 87 5.08 -14.03 6.06
N GLY A 88 5.54 -12.94 6.68
CA GLY A 88 6.71 -12.90 7.56
C GLY A 88 8.03 -13.04 6.82
N VAL A 89 8.07 -12.61 5.57
CA VAL A 89 9.27 -12.60 4.73
C VAL A 89 9.75 -11.18 4.50
N GLU A 90 11.04 -11.02 4.24
CA GLU A 90 11.63 -9.73 3.93
C GLU A 90 11.13 -9.23 2.57
N CYS A 91 10.82 -7.93 2.48
CA CYS A 91 10.37 -7.30 1.25
C CYS A 91 11.48 -7.32 0.19
N HIS A 92 11.16 -7.80 -0.99
CA HIS A 92 12.08 -7.88 -2.12
C HIS A 92 11.39 -7.42 -3.42
N THR A 93 12.13 -6.74 -4.28
CA THR A 93 11.57 -6.20 -5.53
C THR A 93 11.06 -7.25 -6.51
N ASP A 94 11.54 -8.50 -6.41
CA ASP A 94 10.96 -9.63 -7.16
C ASP A 94 9.48 -9.87 -6.85
N MET A 95 8.97 -9.43 -5.69
CA MET A 95 7.56 -9.56 -5.32
C MET A 95 6.66 -8.61 -6.10
N ASN A 96 7.22 -7.49 -6.59
CA ASN A 96 6.54 -6.53 -7.46
C ASN A 96 7.54 -5.94 -8.48
N PRO A 97 7.90 -6.70 -9.52
CA PRO A 97 8.94 -6.30 -10.46
C PRO A 97 8.58 -5.08 -11.31
N LEU A 98 7.29 -4.82 -11.52
CA LEU A 98 6.82 -3.70 -12.33
C LEU A 98 5.81 -2.85 -11.55
N LEU A 99 6.23 -1.63 -11.20
CA LEU A 99 5.37 -0.66 -10.52
C LEU A 99 5.20 0.58 -11.40
N LEU A 100 3.95 0.99 -11.62
CA LEU A 100 3.59 2.20 -12.35
C LEU A 100 3.12 3.25 -11.36
N LYS A 101 3.74 4.43 -11.40
CA LYS A 101 3.34 5.58 -10.58
C LYS A 101 2.76 6.67 -11.47
N PRO A 102 1.45 6.92 -11.45
CA PRO A 102 0.83 7.99 -12.22
C PRO A 102 1.45 9.36 -11.87
N ASN A 103 1.96 10.07 -12.87
CA ASN A 103 2.40 11.46 -12.74
C ASN A 103 1.29 12.41 -13.17
N THR A 104 0.56 12.02 -14.22
CA THR A 104 -0.62 12.72 -14.76
C THR A 104 -1.65 11.68 -15.20
N ASP A 105 -2.82 12.13 -15.65
CA ASP A 105 -3.86 11.23 -16.18
C ASP A 105 -3.40 10.38 -17.39
N LYS A 106 -2.28 10.73 -18.04
CA LYS A 106 -1.80 10.10 -19.27
C LYS A 106 -0.40 9.51 -19.18
N VAL A 107 0.39 9.90 -18.19
CA VAL A 107 1.81 9.54 -18.07
C VAL A 107 2.08 8.95 -16.69
N CYS A 108 2.79 7.84 -16.67
CA CYS A 108 3.27 7.22 -15.43
C CYS A 108 4.79 7.04 -15.44
N GLN A 109 5.40 7.14 -14.27
CA GLN A 109 6.77 6.70 -14.05
C GLN A 109 6.78 5.17 -13.96
N VAL A 110 7.66 4.56 -14.71
CA VAL A 110 7.87 3.10 -14.73
C VAL A 110 9.02 2.73 -13.80
N ILE A 111 8.73 1.89 -12.83
CA ILE A 111 9.71 1.29 -11.92
C ILE A 111 9.83 -0.18 -12.31
N LEU A 112 11.01 -0.60 -12.72
CA LEU A 112 11.31 -1.98 -13.09
C LEU A 112 12.36 -2.54 -12.14
N ASN A 113 12.08 -3.70 -11.53
CA ASN A 113 12.95 -4.33 -10.54
C ASN A 113 13.44 -3.33 -9.46
N GLY A 114 12.51 -2.50 -8.96
CA GLY A 114 12.75 -1.51 -7.92
C GLY A 114 13.44 -0.21 -8.37
N ARG A 115 13.75 -0.04 -9.67
CA ARG A 115 14.45 1.15 -10.19
C ARG A 115 13.63 1.91 -11.21
N ALA A 116 13.63 3.23 -11.14
CA ALA A 116 12.97 4.07 -12.12
C ALA A 116 13.71 3.95 -13.47
N VAL A 117 13.00 3.53 -14.52
CA VAL A 117 13.55 3.35 -15.88
C VAL A 117 13.07 4.41 -16.86
N GLY A 118 12.19 5.31 -16.43
CA GLY A 118 11.69 6.42 -17.24
C GLY A 118 10.20 6.64 -17.08
N ASN A 119 9.66 7.52 -17.91
CA ASN A 119 8.23 7.80 -17.98
C ASN A 119 7.67 7.17 -19.27
N SER A 120 6.42 6.73 -19.22
CA SER A 120 5.71 6.22 -20.39
C SER A 120 4.27 6.69 -20.37
N SER A 121 3.71 6.97 -21.55
CA SER A 121 2.28 7.16 -21.68
C SER A 121 1.55 5.82 -21.62
N ALA A 122 0.29 5.80 -21.19
CA ALA A 122 -0.52 4.59 -21.20
C ALA A 122 -0.58 3.94 -22.58
N ALA A 123 -0.71 4.75 -23.65
CA ALA A 123 -0.75 4.27 -25.02
C ALA A 123 0.55 3.57 -25.46
N GLU A 124 1.70 4.06 -25.03
CA GLU A 124 3.01 3.44 -25.32
C GLU A 124 3.22 2.20 -24.46
N PHE A 125 2.89 2.29 -23.18
CA PHE A 125 3.08 1.20 -22.22
C PHE A 125 2.27 -0.06 -22.59
N PHE A 126 1.02 0.10 -22.99
CA PHE A 126 0.14 -1.02 -23.39
C PHE A 126 0.26 -1.39 -24.88
N ARG A 127 1.18 -0.78 -25.63
CA ARG A 127 1.40 -1.15 -27.02
C ARG A 127 2.10 -2.50 -27.12
N ALA A 128 1.52 -3.41 -27.89
CA ALA A 128 2.18 -4.68 -28.24
C ALA A 128 3.47 -4.43 -29.03
N GLY A 129 4.53 -5.16 -28.70
CA GLY A 129 5.80 -5.02 -29.41
C GLY A 129 7.02 -5.45 -28.56
N PRO A 130 8.23 -5.27 -29.10
CA PRO A 130 9.46 -5.75 -28.46
C PRO A 130 9.70 -5.25 -27.04
N GLN A 131 9.29 -4.00 -26.76
CA GLN A 131 9.43 -3.42 -25.42
C GLN A 131 8.50 -4.11 -24.39
N ARG A 132 7.24 -4.38 -24.79
CA ARG A 132 6.30 -5.11 -23.93
C ARG A 132 6.78 -6.52 -23.65
N GLU A 133 7.32 -7.19 -24.66
CA GLU A 133 7.88 -8.53 -24.52
C GLU A 133 9.16 -8.55 -23.66
N ALA A 134 9.98 -7.50 -23.69
CA ALA A 134 11.11 -7.34 -22.79
C ALA A 134 10.64 -7.21 -21.33
N LEU A 135 9.62 -6.39 -21.06
CA LEU A 135 9.02 -6.27 -19.73
C LEU A 135 8.47 -7.61 -19.24
N ARG A 136 7.80 -8.37 -20.13
CA ARG A 136 7.29 -9.70 -19.79
C ARG A 136 8.40 -10.66 -19.37
N ARG A 137 9.50 -10.70 -20.11
CA ARG A 137 10.66 -11.54 -19.73
C ARG A 137 11.23 -11.17 -18.36
N GLU A 138 11.36 -9.87 -18.06
CA GLU A 138 11.84 -9.42 -16.75
C GLU A 138 10.88 -9.82 -15.62
N VAL A 139 9.58 -9.66 -15.84
CA VAL A 139 8.54 -10.03 -14.86
C VAL A 139 8.56 -11.55 -14.61
N CYS A 140 8.61 -12.37 -15.65
CA CYS A 140 8.71 -13.82 -15.51
C CYS A 140 10.01 -14.23 -14.78
N ALA A 141 11.15 -13.63 -15.13
CA ALA A 141 12.41 -13.91 -14.46
C ALA A 141 12.40 -13.53 -12.98
N ALA A 142 11.72 -12.44 -12.58
CA ALA A 142 11.54 -12.07 -11.19
C ALA A 142 10.70 -13.11 -10.44
N TYR A 143 9.61 -13.58 -11.04
CA TYR A 143 8.81 -14.67 -10.51
C TYR A 143 9.64 -15.95 -10.30
N ASP A 144 10.40 -16.36 -11.32
CA ASP A 144 11.20 -17.59 -11.26
C ASP A 144 12.25 -17.52 -10.14
N ARG A 145 12.89 -16.34 -9.93
CA ARG A 145 13.80 -16.12 -8.80
C ARG A 145 13.09 -16.22 -7.45
N LEU A 146 11.87 -15.69 -7.35
CA LEU A 146 11.08 -15.74 -6.12
C LEU A 146 10.62 -17.17 -5.82
N ALA A 147 10.08 -17.87 -6.82
CA ALA A 147 9.61 -19.25 -6.70
C ALA A 147 10.72 -20.26 -6.38
N ALA A 148 11.97 -19.97 -6.76
CA ALA A 148 13.12 -20.78 -6.37
C ALA A 148 13.46 -20.69 -4.87
N ARG A 149 12.97 -19.67 -4.16
CA ARG A 149 13.25 -19.42 -2.73
C ARG A 149 12.07 -19.71 -1.82
N HIS A 150 10.85 -19.60 -2.30
CA HIS A 150 9.63 -19.66 -1.52
C HIS A 150 8.59 -20.59 -2.13
N ASN A 151 7.86 -21.31 -1.27
CA ASN A 151 6.75 -22.18 -1.67
C ASN A 151 5.63 -22.18 -0.61
N PRO A 152 4.38 -21.89 -1.03
CA PRO A 152 3.97 -21.46 -2.36
C PRO A 152 4.19 -19.97 -2.61
N VAL A 153 4.19 -19.55 -3.89
CA VAL A 153 4.04 -18.14 -4.24
C VAL A 153 2.56 -17.81 -4.34
N VAL A 154 2.15 -16.74 -3.65
CA VAL A 154 0.77 -16.22 -3.67
C VAL A 154 0.72 -15.03 -4.61
N LEU A 155 0.13 -15.25 -5.80
CA LEU A 155 0.00 -14.24 -6.84
C LEU A 155 -1.28 -13.41 -6.68
N GLU A 156 -1.19 -12.14 -7.03
CA GLU A 156 -2.33 -11.23 -7.10
C GLU A 156 -2.50 -10.72 -8.53
N GLY A 157 -3.70 -10.89 -9.08
CA GLY A 157 -4.10 -10.31 -10.37
C GLY A 157 -4.41 -8.81 -10.27
N ALA A 158 -4.53 -8.14 -11.40
CA ALA A 158 -4.91 -6.73 -11.49
C ALA A 158 -6.23 -6.56 -12.24
N GLY A 159 -7.09 -5.66 -11.75
CA GLY A 159 -8.39 -5.37 -12.37
C GLY A 159 -9.28 -6.60 -12.50
N SER A 160 -9.92 -6.73 -13.66
CA SER A 160 -10.71 -7.90 -14.06
C SER A 160 -9.91 -8.78 -15.02
N ILE A 161 -10.04 -10.11 -14.87
CA ILE A 161 -9.45 -11.06 -15.84
C ILE A 161 -10.26 -11.14 -17.13
N SER A 162 -11.40 -10.46 -17.20
CA SER A 162 -12.28 -10.41 -18.38
C SER A 162 -12.14 -9.11 -19.20
N GLU A 163 -11.07 -8.34 -19.01
CA GLU A 163 -10.74 -7.14 -19.81
C GLU A 163 -10.24 -7.55 -21.19
N LEU A 164 -11.16 -7.88 -22.10
CA LEU A 164 -10.85 -8.45 -23.43
C LEU A 164 -9.98 -7.52 -24.29
N ASN A 165 -10.15 -6.21 -24.16
CA ASN A 165 -9.37 -5.19 -24.86
C ASN A 165 -7.90 -5.15 -24.43
N LEU A 166 -7.56 -5.66 -23.24
CA LEU A 166 -6.19 -5.69 -22.71
C LEU A 166 -5.53 -7.06 -22.80
N ARG A 167 -6.26 -8.10 -23.20
CA ARG A 167 -5.82 -9.50 -23.19
C ARG A 167 -4.44 -9.71 -23.86
N ASN A 168 -4.23 -9.14 -25.05
CA ASN A 168 -2.99 -9.32 -25.82
C ASN A 168 -1.76 -8.65 -25.17
N THR A 169 -1.96 -7.77 -24.21
CA THR A 169 -0.91 -7.02 -23.51
C THR A 169 -0.89 -7.29 -22.01
N ASP A 170 -1.73 -8.20 -21.56
CA ASP A 170 -1.79 -8.59 -20.14
C ASP A 170 -0.47 -9.28 -19.72
N LEU A 171 0.11 -8.78 -18.64
CA LEU A 171 1.31 -9.36 -18.00
C LEU A 171 1.00 -9.92 -16.61
N VAL A 172 -0.21 -9.69 -16.10
CA VAL A 172 -0.51 -9.81 -14.67
C VAL A 172 -1.40 -10.98 -14.35
N ASN A 173 -2.42 -11.22 -15.20
CA ASN A 173 -3.48 -12.17 -14.90
C ASN A 173 -3.19 -13.55 -15.50
N MET A 174 -4.01 -13.99 -16.46
CA MET A 174 -3.98 -15.38 -16.94
C MET A 174 -2.64 -15.78 -17.59
N PRO A 175 -1.94 -14.92 -18.36
CA PRO A 175 -0.60 -15.26 -18.89
C PRO A 175 0.42 -15.50 -17.76
N MET A 176 0.35 -14.74 -16.64
CA MET A 176 1.23 -14.94 -15.50
C MET A 176 0.85 -16.20 -14.71
N ALA A 177 -0.45 -16.46 -14.54
CA ALA A 177 -0.93 -17.71 -13.93
C ALA A 177 -0.44 -18.95 -14.69
N ALA A 178 -0.49 -18.90 -16.03
CA ALA A 178 0.01 -19.99 -16.88
C ALA A 178 1.52 -20.15 -16.77
N HIS A 179 2.31 -19.04 -16.74
CA HIS A 179 3.75 -19.11 -16.54
C HIS A 179 4.11 -19.75 -15.20
N ALA A 180 3.39 -19.34 -14.15
CA ALA A 180 3.60 -19.83 -12.78
C ALA A 180 3.11 -21.28 -12.57
N GLY A 181 2.27 -21.82 -13.45
CA GLY A 181 1.52 -23.05 -13.19
C GLY A 181 0.56 -22.91 -12.00
N ALA A 182 -0.01 -21.73 -11.82
CA ALA A 182 -0.81 -21.40 -10.64
C ALA A 182 -2.25 -21.91 -10.72
N ASP A 183 -2.78 -22.36 -9.58
CA ASP A 183 -4.21 -22.55 -9.38
C ASP A 183 -4.87 -21.19 -9.13
N VAL A 184 -5.83 -20.82 -9.98
CA VAL A 184 -6.48 -19.51 -9.94
C VAL A 184 -7.75 -19.59 -9.14
N PHE A 185 -7.96 -18.63 -8.22
CA PHE A 185 -9.17 -18.44 -7.44
C PHE A 185 -9.80 -17.10 -7.83
N LEU A 186 -11.04 -17.18 -8.36
CA LEU A 186 -11.78 -16.01 -8.81
C LEU A 186 -12.45 -15.32 -7.62
N VAL A 187 -12.15 -14.04 -7.43
CA VAL A 187 -12.71 -13.20 -6.37
C VAL A 187 -13.78 -12.28 -6.94
N ALA A 188 -14.95 -12.27 -6.31
CA ALA A 188 -16.09 -11.44 -6.70
C ALA A 188 -16.66 -10.68 -5.51
N ASP A 189 -17.06 -9.42 -5.73
CA ASP A 189 -17.68 -8.54 -4.74
C ASP A 189 -19.19 -8.67 -4.79
N ILE A 190 -19.83 -9.04 -3.66
CA ILE A 190 -21.29 -9.14 -3.58
C ILE A 190 -21.95 -7.86 -3.06
N ASP A 191 -21.19 -6.98 -2.38
CA ASP A 191 -21.72 -5.77 -1.75
C ASP A 191 -22.30 -4.77 -2.76
N ARG A 192 -21.76 -4.76 -3.99
CA ARG A 192 -22.22 -3.90 -5.09
C ARG A 192 -23.41 -4.47 -5.87
N GLY A 193 -23.81 -5.71 -5.58
CA GLY A 193 -24.83 -6.44 -6.34
C GLY A 193 -24.32 -7.03 -7.65
N GLY A 194 -25.13 -7.88 -8.29
CA GLY A 194 -24.80 -8.47 -9.58
C GLY A 194 -23.73 -9.56 -9.59
N VAL A 195 -23.41 -10.16 -8.43
CA VAL A 195 -22.34 -11.15 -8.29
C VAL A 195 -22.50 -12.35 -9.23
N PHE A 196 -23.71 -12.84 -9.48
CA PHE A 196 -23.98 -13.92 -10.43
C PHE A 196 -23.54 -13.56 -11.85
N ALA A 197 -23.92 -12.38 -12.31
CA ALA A 197 -23.58 -11.89 -13.64
C ALA A 197 -22.06 -11.69 -13.78
N SER A 198 -21.41 -11.10 -12.77
CA SER A 198 -19.96 -10.83 -12.80
C SER A 198 -19.14 -12.13 -12.80
N VAL A 199 -19.50 -13.11 -11.96
CA VAL A 199 -18.81 -14.41 -11.92
C VAL A 199 -19.05 -15.20 -13.19
N TYR A 200 -20.33 -15.42 -13.56
CA TYR A 200 -20.67 -16.19 -14.74
C TYR A 200 -20.17 -15.55 -16.03
N GLY A 201 -20.35 -14.24 -16.18
CA GLY A 201 -19.84 -13.48 -17.32
C GLY A 201 -18.33 -13.58 -17.46
N THR A 202 -17.60 -13.42 -16.35
CA THR A 202 -16.14 -13.58 -16.35
C THR A 202 -15.75 -14.99 -16.83
N MET A 203 -16.34 -16.04 -16.27
CA MET A 203 -16.05 -17.43 -16.65
C MET A 203 -16.38 -17.72 -18.11
N GLN A 204 -17.44 -17.12 -18.69
CA GLN A 204 -17.82 -17.33 -20.09
C GLN A 204 -16.89 -16.58 -21.07
N LEU A 205 -16.32 -15.43 -20.65
CA LEU A 205 -15.41 -14.64 -21.47
C LEU A 205 -13.99 -15.19 -21.53
N LEU A 206 -13.62 -16.06 -20.58
CA LEU A 206 -12.31 -16.73 -20.58
C LEU A 206 -12.22 -17.75 -21.72
N GLU A 207 -11.01 -17.86 -22.31
CA GLU A 207 -10.69 -18.94 -23.21
C GLU A 207 -10.64 -20.29 -22.48
N GLU A 208 -10.71 -21.39 -23.21
CA GLU A 208 -10.77 -22.71 -22.60
C GLU A 208 -9.54 -23.02 -21.74
N TRP A 209 -8.37 -22.64 -22.19
CA TRP A 209 -7.13 -22.84 -21.44
C TRP A 209 -7.07 -21.97 -20.17
N GLU A 210 -7.59 -20.74 -20.20
CA GLU A 210 -7.69 -19.84 -19.06
C GLU A 210 -8.67 -20.40 -18.03
N ARG A 211 -9.82 -20.85 -18.51
CA ARG A 211 -10.89 -21.42 -17.67
C ARG A 211 -10.42 -22.65 -16.90
N ARG A 212 -9.54 -23.46 -17.49
CA ARG A 212 -8.96 -24.65 -16.83
C ARG A 212 -8.05 -24.29 -15.65
N LEU A 213 -7.48 -23.11 -15.62
CA LEU A 213 -6.67 -22.64 -14.49
C LEU A 213 -7.52 -22.21 -13.30
N VAL A 214 -8.79 -21.80 -13.51
CA VAL A 214 -9.68 -21.37 -12.44
C VAL A 214 -10.22 -22.58 -11.69
N LYS A 215 -9.87 -22.69 -10.40
CA LYS A 215 -10.17 -23.87 -9.57
C LYS A 215 -11.26 -23.62 -8.52
N GLY A 216 -11.55 -22.37 -8.22
CA GLY A 216 -12.56 -22.03 -7.21
C GLY A 216 -12.93 -20.57 -7.21
N ILE A 217 -13.99 -20.26 -6.47
CA ILE A 217 -14.57 -18.92 -6.36
C ILE A 217 -14.54 -18.48 -4.90
N PHE A 218 -14.21 -17.23 -4.65
CA PHE A 218 -14.41 -16.53 -3.38
C PHE A 218 -15.42 -15.41 -3.59
N ILE A 219 -16.51 -15.43 -2.83
CA ILE A 219 -17.48 -14.33 -2.76
C ILE A 219 -17.09 -13.46 -1.58
N ASN A 220 -16.71 -12.22 -1.84
CA ASN A 220 -16.18 -11.31 -0.83
C ASN A 220 -17.16 -10.19 -0.49
N LYS A 221 -16.94 -9.55 0.66
CA LYS A 221 -17.71 -8.42 1.19
C LYS A 221 -19.19 -8.74 1.44
N PHE A 222 -19.48 -9.96 1.87
CA PHE A 222 -20.84 -10.39 2.18
C PHE A 222 -21.39 -9.64 3.41
N ARG A 223 -22.62 -9.16 3.30
CA ARG A 223 -23.35 -8.54 4.41
C ARG A 223 -24.65 -9.28 4.65
N GLY A 224 -24.91 -9.61 5.89
CA GLY A 224 -26.14 -10.30 6.31
C GLY A 224 -25.88 -11.71 6.81
N ASP A 225 -26.93 -12.52 6.80
CA ASP A 225 -26.89 -13.90 7.24
C ASP A 225 -26.36 -14.81 6.12
N LEU A 226 -25.27 -15.52 6.40
CA LEU A 226 -24.61 -16.42 5.45
C LEU A 226 -25.52 -17.57 4.98
N ASP A 227 -26.41 -18.06 5.86
CA ASP A 227 -27.30 -19.18 5.56
C ASP A 227 -28.28 -18.82 4.41
N LEU A 228 -28.62 -17.52 4.28
CA LEU A 228 -29.46 -17.03 3.18
C LEU A 228 -28.80 -17.11 1.81
N PHE A 229 -27.49 -17.24 1.75
CA PHE A 229 -26.73 -17.32 0.50
C PHE A 229 -26.34 -18.75 0.10
N ASP A 230 -26.69 -19.75 0.87
CA ASP A 230 -26.36 -21.16 0.58
C ASP A 230 -26.93 -21.64 -0.77
N GLU A 231 -28.15 -21.26 -1.09
CA GLU A 231 -28.74 -21.56 -2.40
C GLU A 231 -27.99 -20.82 -3.52
N GLY A 232 -27.65 -19.56 -3.29
CA GLY A 232 -26.84 -18.75 -4.22
C GLY A 232 -25.48 -19.37 -4.50
N ARG A 233 -24.82 -19.89 -3.48
CA ARG A 233 -23.56 -20.62 -3.61
C ARG A 233 -23.71 -21.83 -4.53
N ARG A 234 -24.70 -22.70 -4.28
CA ARG A 234 -24.96 -23.88 -5.12
C ARG A 234 -25.31 -23.52 -6.55
N MET A 235 -26.05 -22.42 -6.76
CA MET A 235 -26.33 -21.91 -8.10
C MET A 235 -25.08 -21.52 -8.85
N LEU A 236 -24.15 -20.77 -8.21
CA LEU A 236 -22.88 -20.38 -8.82
C LEU A 236 -22.02 -21.61 -9.16
N GLU A 237 -21.91 -22.56 -8.25
CA GLU A 237 -21.19 -23.82 -8.48
C GLU A 237 -21.75 -24.57 -9.70
N LYS A 238 -23.07 -24.66 -9.79
CA LYS A 238 -23.75 -25.31 -10.94
C LYS A 238 -23.51 -24.56 -12.24
N LEU A 239 -23.56 -23.22 -12.22
CA LEU A 239 -23.39 -22.39 -13.42
C LEU A 239 -21.95 -22.39 -13.92
N CYS A 240 -20.99 -22.42 -13.02
CA CYS A 240 -19.57 -22.28 -13.37
C CYS A 240 -18.83 -23.64 -13.42
N GLY A 241 -19.37 -24.70 -12.83
CA GLY A 241 -18.76 -26.02 -12.79
C GLY A 241 -17.55 -26.13 -11.85
N ILE A 242 -17.36 -25.15 -10.97
CA ILE A 242 -16.26 -25.09 -10.00
C ILE A 242 -16.79 -24.69 -8.61
N PRO A 243 -16.12 -25.09 -7.51
CA PRO A 243 -16.63 -24.83 -6.16
C PRO A 243 -16.53 -23.36 -5.76
N VAL A 244 -17.45 -22.91 -4.90
CA VAL A 244 -17.34 -21.68 -4.11
C VAL A 244 -16.69 -22.05 -2.78
N LEU A 245 -15.40 -21.75 -2.66
CA LEU A 245 -14.57 -22.11 -1.51
C LEU A 245 -14.82 -21.26 -0.27
N GLY A 246 -15.30 -20.05 -0.46
CA GLY A 246 -15.59 -19.17 0.66
C GLY A 246 -16.56 -18.06 0.31
N VAL A 247 -17.41 -17.73 1.29
CA VAL A 247 -18.23 -16.51 1.31
C VAL A 247 -17.74 -15.67 2.48
N ILE A 248 -16.91 -14.68 2.16
CA ILE A 248 -16.17 -13.90 3.15
C ILE A 248 -17.03 -12.72 3.62
N PRO A 249 -17.39 -12.64 4.90
CA PRO A 249 -18.14 -11.52 5.45
C PRO A 249 -17.38 -10.20 5.30
N TYR A 250 -18.13 -9.10 5.25
CA TYR A 250 -17.56 -7.76 5.19
C TYR A 250 -16.68 -7.49 6.42
N LEU A 251 -15.44 -7.15 6.17
CA LEU A 251 -14.45 -6.88 7.21
C LEU A 251 -14.70 -5.51 7.84
N ARG A 252 -14.94 -5.46 9.17
CA ARG A 252 -15.22 -4.21 9.89
C ARG A 252 -14.12 -3.81 10.86
N ASP A 253 -13.55 -4.78 11.57
CA ASP A 253 -12.69 -4.55 12.73
C ASP A 253 -11.22 -4.93 12.47
N VAL A 254 -10.87 -5.11 11.19
CA VAL A 254 -9.49 -5.40 10.78
C VAL A 254 -8.97 -4.24 9.93
N HIS A 255 -7.86 -3.68 10.38
CA HIS A 255 -7.24 -2.52 9.77
C HIS A 255 -5.96 -2.95 9.03
N ILE A 256 -6.08 -3.17 7.75
CA ILE A 256 -4.95 -3.41 6.85
C ILE A 256 -4.67 -2.13 6.06
N GLU A 257 -3.41 -1.81 5.90
CA GLU A 257 -2.99 -0.65 5.12
C GLU A 257 -3.55 -0.72 3.71
N ALA A 258 -4.19 0.37 3.28
CA ALA A 258 -4.83 0.43 1.98
C ALA A 258 -3.81 0.69 0.86
N GLU A 259 -4.06 0.10 -0.30
CA GLU A 259 -3.24 0.29 -1.50
C GLU A 259 -3.55 1.63 -2.19
N ASP A 260 -4.83 1.97 -2.31
CA ASP A 260 -5.32 3.09 -3.10
C ASP A 260 -5.95 4.19 -2.25
N SER A 261 -5.82 5.44 -2.74
CA SER A 261 -6.46 6.62 -2.16
C SER A 261 -8.01 6.57 -2.19
N VAL A 262 -8.62 5.68 -2.96
CA VAL A 262 -10.08 5.40 -2.92
C VAL A 262 -10.54 5.01 -1.51
N ALA A 263 -9.67 4.38 -0.72
CA ALA A 263 -9.95 4.08 0.67
C ALA A 263 -10.13 5.36 1.53
N LEU A 264 -9.54 6.49 1.12
CA LEU A 264 -9.65 7.77 1.83
C LEU A 264 -11.07 8.36 1.75
N ASP A 265 -11.86 8.03 0.72
CA ASP A 265 -13.25 8.50 0.60
C ASP A 265 -14.15 8.03 1.75
N ARG A 266 -13.74 6.97 2.44
CA ARG A 266 -14.48 6.37 3.57
C ARG A 266 -13.94 6.82 4.93
N ARG A 267 -12.84 7.58 4.99
CA ARG A 267 -12.21 8.05 6.23
C ARG A 267 -12.91 9.31 6.76
N HIS A 268 -12.63 9.65 8.02
CA HIS A 268 -13.16 10.86 8.64
C HIS A 268 -12.84 12.12 7.82
N ARG A 269 -13.80 13.01 7.71
CA ARG A 269 -13.70 14.27 6.96
C ARG A 269 -13.76 15.51 7.85
N ARG A 270 -13.95 15.34 9.17
CA ARG A 270 -14.15 16.43 10.12
C ARG A 270 -13.51 16.15 11.46
N ALA A 271 -13.17 17.22 12.16
CA ALA A 271 -12.73 17.22 13.53
C ALA A 271 -13.80 16.67 14.51
N GLU A 272 -13.35 16.09 15.62
CA GLU A 272 -14.19 15.61 16.70
C GLU A 272 -13.90 16.40 17.98
N PRO A 273 -14.91 16.99 18.65
CA PRO A 273 -14.72 17.67 19.92
C PRO A 273 -14.08 16.77 21.00
N GLY A 274 -13.15 17.33 21.76
CA GLY A 274 -12.49 16.63 22.86
C GLY A 274 -11.32 15.73 22.47
N LYS A 275 -11.08 15.49 21.19
CA LYS A 275 -9.91 14.78 20.68
C LYS A 275 -8.82 15.74 20.21
N VAL A 276 -7.60 15.23 20.05
CA VAL A 276 -6.55 15.93 19.32
C VAL A 276 -6.83 15.76 17.83
N ASN A 277 -7.16 16.86 17.17
CA ASN A 277 -7.59 16.88 15.78
C ASN A 277 -6.40 17.07 14.84
N ILE A 278 -6.13 16.08 14.00
CA ILE A 278 -5.05 16.10 13.03
C ILE A 278 -5.67 16.16 11.63
N ALA A 279 -5.48 17.28 10.94
CA ALA A 279 -5.92 17.43 9.56
C ALA A 279 -4.78 17.04 8.60
N VAL A 280 -5.02 16.10 7.70
CA VAL A 280 -4.15 15.81 6.56
C VAL A 280 -4.73 16.47 5.33
N VAL A 281 -3.97 17.34 4.68
CA VAL A 281 -4.40 18.04 3.48
C VAL A 281 -4.53 17.04 2.33
N LEU A 282 -5.72 16.95 1.74
CA LEU A 282 -5.99 16.04 0.64
C LEU A 282 -5.47 16.62 -0.67
N LEU A 283 -4.30 16.15 -1.09
CA LEU A 283 -3.67 16.51 -2.35
C LEU A 283 -4.20 15.65 -3.50
N ARG A 284 -4.20 16.17 -4.73
CA ARG A 284 -4.61 15.41 -5.92
C ARG A 284 -3.67 14.22 -6.19
N HIS A 285 -2.36 14.44 -6.04
CA HIS A 285 -1.33 13.42 -6.24
C HIS A 285 -0.73 12.93 -4.91
N LEU A 286 -1.59 12.85 -3.89
CA LEU A 286 -1.22 12.35 -2.56
C LEU A 286 -0.55 10.98 -2.68
N SER A 287 0.61 10.84 -2.06
CA SER A 287 1.38 9.59 -2.02
C SER A 287 1.74 9.19 -0.60
N ASN A 288 1.91 7.90 -0.37
CA ASN A 288 2.30 7.34 0.93
C ASN A 288 1.40 7.78 2.10
N PHE A 289 0.08 7.82 1.86
CA PHE A 289 -0.88 8.20 2.91
C PHE A 289 -0.90 7.24 4.10
N THR A 290 -0.29 6.08 3.99
CA THR A 290 -0.08 5.14 5.11
C THR A 290 0.84 5.70 6.19
N ASP A 291 1.58 6.79 5.94
CA ASP A 291 2.38 7.51 6.96
C ASP A 291 1.54 7.95 8.17
N PHE A 292 0.22 8.02 8.03
CA PHE A 292 -0.69 8.54 9.06
C PHE A 292 -1.48 7.44 9.79
N ASP A 293 -1.38 6.18 9.38
CA ASP A 293 -2.22 5.08 9.89
C ASP A 293 -1.99 4.82 11.40
N THR A 294 -0.78 4.99 11.89
CA THR A 294 -0.48 4.84 13.32
C THR A 294 -1.06 5.98 14.16
N LEU A 295 -1.05 7.22 13.64
CA LEU A 295 -1.68 8.37 14.29
C LEU A 295 -3.21 8.25 14.30
N GLU A 296 -3.82 7.76 13.21
CA GLU A 296 -5.27 7.56 13.10
C GLU A 296 -5.79 6.55 14.14
N ARG A 297 -4.97 5.55 14.49
CA ARG A 297 -5.32 4.52 15.48
C ARG A 297 -5.04 4.95 16.93
N ARG A 298 -4.40 6.09 17.15
CA ARG A 298 -4.03 6.52 18.50
C ARG A 298 -5.28 6.94 19.29
N PRO A 299 -5.55 6.32 20.46
CA PRO A 299 -6.66 6.73 21.31
C PRO A 299 -6.56 8.23 21.67
N GLY A 300 -7.68 8.94 21.59
CA GLY A 300 -7.71 10.39 21.84
C GLY A 300 -7.33 11.27 20.65
N VAL A 301 -6.93 10.68 19.53
CA VAL A 301 -6.67 11.38 18.26
C VAL A 301 -7.87 11.22 17.33
N CYS A 302 -8.21 12.28 16.61
CA CYS A 302 -9.08 12.26 15.44
C CYS A 302 -8.28 12.73 14.25
N LEU A 303 -7.88 11.80 13.37
CA LEU A 303 -7.22 12.14 12.13
C LEU A 303 -8.25 12.15 11.01
N TYR A 304 -8.25 13.21 10.21
CA TYR A 304 -9.18 13.38 9.09
C TYR A 304 -8.50 14.00 7.87
N TYR A 305 -9.05 13.70 6.70
CA TYR A 305 -8.54 14.20 5.43
C TYR A 305 -9.45 15.30 4.89
N THR A 306 -8.87 16.42 4.45
CA THR A 306 -9.67 17.55 3.95
C THR A 306 -8.96 18.34 2.85
N ASP A 307 -9.75 18.84 1.92
CA ASP A 307 -9.37 19.84 0.92
C ASP A 307 -10.19 21.15 1.06
N SER A 308 -10.90 21.32 2.22
CA SER A 308 -11.63 22.54 2.57
C SER A 308 -10.80 23.40 3.53
N PRO A 309 -10.59 24.70 3.22
CA PRO A 309 -9.94 25.64 4.12
C PRO A 309 -10.66 25.78 5.46
N GLU A 310 -12.00 25.70 5.47
CA GLU A 310 -12.82 25.86 6.67
C GLU A 310 -12.61 24.69 7.66
N ALA A 311 -12.41 23.47 7.13
CA ALA A 311 -12.18 22.29 7.96
C ALA A 311 -10.83 22.32 8.67
N LEU A 312 -9.89 23.19 8.27
CA LEU A 312 -8.61 23.37 8.95
C LEU A 312 -8.72 24.21 10.25
N ASP A 313 -9.81 24.97 10.46
CA ASP A 313 -9.98 25.83 11.64
C ASP A 313 -10.01 25.01 12.94
N ASP A 314 -10.53 23.80 12.89
CA ASP A 314 -10.67 22.90 14.05
C ASP A 314 -9.44 22.01 14.24
N ALA A 315 -8.42 22.10 13.39
CA ALA A 315 -7.22 21.28 13.48
C ALA A 315 -6.27 21.80 14.56
N ASP A 316 -5.74 20.92 15.38
CA ASP A 316 -4.64 21.17 16.29
C ASP A 316 -3.29 21.04 15.55
N ILE A 317 -3.22 20.08 14.63
CA ILE A 317 -2.05 19.76 13.82
C ILE A 317 -2.49 19.64 12.36
N ILE A 318 -1.73 20.23 11.46
CA ILE A 318 -1.96 20.17 10.02
C ILE A 318 -0.79 19.45 9.37
N PHE A 319 -1.08 18.38 8.62
CA PHE A 319 -0.08 17.69 7.80
C PHE A 319 -0.22 18.03 6.33
N LEU A 320 0.90 18.42 5.73
CA LEU A 320 1.12 18.41 4.29
C LEU A 320 1.78 17.07 3.94
N PRO A 321 1.05 16.14 3.31
CA PRO A 321 1.54 14.80 3.04
C PRO A 321 2.52 14.74 1.87
N GLY A 322 3.04 13.55 1.57
CA GLY A 322 3.79 13.28 0.36
C GLY A 322 2.97 13.54 -0.90
N SER A 323 3.62 14.06 -1.91
CA SER A 323 3.04 14.29 -3.24
C SER A 323 3.94 13.73 -4.33
N LYS A 324 3.32 13.13 -5.35
CA LYS A 324 4.04 12.69 -6.55
C LYS A 324 4.27 13.85 -7.54
N SER A 325 3.53 14.94 -7.42
CA SER A 325 3.60 16.12 -8.29
C SER A 325 3.50 17.39 -7.44
N VAL A 326 4.63 17.77 -6.83
CA VAL A 326 4.69 18.80 -5.78
C VAL A 326 4.25 20.17 -6.29
N MET A 327 4.78 20.63 -7.44
CA MET A 327 4.47 21.95 -7.97
C MET A 327 3.00 22.08 -8.43
N PRO A 328 2.42 21.11 -9.17
CA PRO A 328 0.99 21.12 -9.48
C PRO A 328 0.08 21.08 -8.25
N ASP A 329 0.41 20.27 -7.24
CA ASP A 329 -0.39 20.21 -6.01
C ASP A 329 -0.27 21.50 -5.20
N LEU A 330 0.89 22.12 -5.12
CA LEU A 330 1.07 23.43 -4.46
C LEU A 330 0.26 24.54 -5.19
N ALA A 331 0.26 24.55 -6.52
CA ALA A 331 -0.57 25.47 -7.31
C ALA A 331 -2.08 25.27 -7.01
N GLU A 332 -2.50 24.01 -6.84
CA GLU A 332 -3.87 23.69 -6.45
C GLU A 332 -4.21 24.17 -5.03
N LEU A 333 -3.27 24.06 -4.07
CA LEU A 333 -3.44 24.61 -2.71
C LEU A 333 -3.66 26.13 -2.74
N HIS A 334 -2.87 26.86 -3.54
CA HIS A 334 -3.08 28.31 -3.72
C HIS A 334 -4.43 28.60 -4.34
N ARG A 335 -4.82 27.89 -5.40
CA ARG A 335 -6.10 28.09 -6.08
C ARG A 335 -7.31 27.87 -5.17
N LYS A 336 -7.21 26.90 -4.24
CA LYS A 336 -8.26 26.58 -3.25
C LYS A 336 -8.24 27.48 -2.03
N GLY A 337 -7.25 28.35 -1.86
CA GLY A 337 -7.08 29.17 -0.66
C GLY A 337 -6.56 28.40 0.57
N LEU A 338 -6.17 27.14 0.38
CA LEU A 338 -5.58 26.31 1.44
C LEU A 338 -4.19 26.79 1.84
N ALA A 339 -3.37 27.24 0.88
CA ALA A 339 -2.03 27.75 1.12
C ALA A 339 -2.03 28.92 2.12
N ASP A 340 -2.83 29.98 1.83
CA ASP A 340 -2.95 31.15 2.69
C ASP A 340 -3.54 30.79 4.08
N LYS A 341 -4.48 29.84 4.10
CA LYS A 341 -5.10 29.34 5.33
C LYS A 341 -4.07 28.64 6.23
N ILE A 342 -3.25 27.76 5.66
CA ILE A 342 -2.21 27.02 6.38
C ILE A 342 -1.16 27.99 6.95
N VAL A 343 -0.71 28.97 6.15
CA VAL A 343 0.27 29.98 6.60
C VAL A 343 -0.29 30.76 7.78
N ARG A 344 -1.53 31.25 7.68
CA ARG A 344 -2.17 32.00 8.77
C ARG A 344 -2.31 31.15 10.04
N LEU A 345 -2.75 29.88 9.94
CA LEU A 345 -2.88 29.00 11.09
C LEU A 345 -1.52 28.69 11.74
N ALA A 346 -0.44 28.59 10.95
CA ALA A 346 0.92 28.46 11.46
C ALA A 346 1.34 29.72 12.24
N GLU A 347 1.04 30.92 11.74
CA GLU A 347 1.30 32.19 12.42
C GLU A 347 0.48 32.33 13.71
N GLU A 348 -0.71 31.76 13.77
CA GLU A 348 -1.57 31.65 14.97
C GLU A 348 -1.07 30.60 15.97
N GLY A 349 0.03 29.86 15.66
CA GLY A 349 0.68 28.90 16.54
C GLY A 349 0.21 27.44 16.36
N ARG A 350 -0.58 27.13 15.33
CA ARG A 350 -0.94 25.73 15.00
C ARG A 350 0.29 24.98 14.50
N THR A 351 0.41 23.72 14.91
CA THR A 351 1.52 22.87 14.42
C THR A 351 1.28 22.52 12.96
N VAL A 352 2.27 22.79 12.09
CA VAL A 352 2.25 22.39 10.68
C VAL A 352 3.42 21.46 10.41
N ALA A 353 3.14 20.26 9.89
CA ALA A 353 4.12 19.24 9.59
C ALA A 353 4.09 18.86 8.11
N GLY A 354 5.24 18.73 7.46
CA GLY A 354 5.36 18.31 6.08
C GLY A 354 6.17 17.04 5.92
N ILE A 355 5.67 16.09 5.14
CA ILE A 355 6.39 14.86 4.80
C ILE A 355 6.71 14.86 3.31
N CYS A 356 7.98 14.65 2.94
CA CYS A 356 8.46 14.51 1.56
C CYS A 356 8.02 15.70 0.68
N GLY A 357 7.08 15.52 -0.24
CA GLY A 357 6.52 16.61 -1.06
C GLY A 357 5.93 17.74 -0.21
N GLY A 358 5.26 17.41 0.89
CA GLY A 358 4.74 18.39 1.83
C GLY A 358 5.86 19.21 2.50
N TYR A 359 6.98 18.59 2.85
CA TYR A 359 8.17 19.30 3.34
C TYR A 359 8.71 20.27 2.30
N GLN A 360 8.78 19.87 1.03
CA GLN A 360 9.21 20.72 -0.07
C GLN A 360 8.28 21.93 -0.25
N MET A 361 6.97 21.73 -0.12
CA MET A 361 5.97 22.83 -0.20
C MET A 361 6.13 23.86 0.93
N MET A 362 6.58 23.44 2.13
CA MET A 362 6.75 24.33 3.28
C MET A 362 7.95 25.27 3.16
N GLY A 363 8.90 25.02 2.26
CA GLY A 363 10.05 25.87 2.00
C GLY A 363 9.68 27.21 1.37
N HIS A 364 10.68 28.06 1.12
CA HIS A 364 10.50 29.35 0.45
C HIS A 364 10.36 29.22 -1.08
N THR A 365 11.07 28.27 -1.69
CA THR A 365 11.09 28.11 -3.15
C THR A 365 11.22 26.64 -3.54
N ILE A 366 10.57 26.28 -4.64
CA ILE A 366 10.76 25.01 -5.33
C ILE A 366 11.23 25.36 -6.75
N ARG A 367 12.35 24.78 -7.17
CA ARG A 367 12.93 24.95 -8.50
C ARG A 367 12.95 23.63 -9.25
N ASP A 368 12.50 23.64 -10.49
CA ASP A 368 12.50 22.50 -11.42
C ASP A 368 13.23 22.89 -12.72
N PRO A 369 14.58 23.07 -12.68
CA PRO A 369 15.35 23.52 -13.82
C PRO A 369 15.32 22.57 -15.01
N HIS A 370 14.93 21.32 -14.79
CA HIS A 370 14.85 20.27 -15.81
C HIS A 370 13.43 19.91 -16.21
N ARG A 371 12.42 20.62 -15.67
CA ARG A 371 10.99 20.40 -15.95
C ARG A 371 10.58 18.92 -15.73
N ILE A 372 10.96 18.38 -14.59
CA ILE A 372 10.73 16.98 -14.22
C ILE A 372 9.26 16.76 -13.85
N GLU A 373 8.65 17.73 -13.16
CA GLU A 373 7.28 17.65 -12.68
C GLU A 373 6.32 18.64 -13.36
N SER A 374 6.82 19.80 -13.82
CA SER A 374 5.98 20.84 -14.39
C SER A 374 6.69 21.67 -15.46
N ASP A 375 5.93 22.43 -16.25
CA ASP A 375 6.46 23.40 -17.20
C ASP A 375 6.99 24.69 -16.51
N THR A 376 6.73 24.85 -15.21
CA THR A 376 7.18 25.99 -14.40
C THR A 376 8.56 25.71 -13.80
N GLU A 377 9.52 26.57 -14.10
CA GLU A 377 10.91 26.38 -13.60
C GLU A 377 11.08 26.71 -12.11
N THR A 378 10.31 27.67 -11.60
CA THR A 378 10.41 28.13 -10.21
C THR A 378 9.03 28.52 -9.69
N MET A 379 8.72 28.07 -8.47
CA MET A 379 7.48 28.41 -7.76
C MET A 379 7.79 28.81 -6.32
N PRO A 380 7.12 29.85 -5.77
CA PRO A 380 7.21 30.14 -4.34
C PRO A 380 6.55 28.99 -3.55
N GLY A 381 7.20 28.58 -2.46
CA GLY A 381 6.61 27.70 -1.46
C GLY A 381 5.78 28.48 -0.44
N LEU A 382 5.39 27.82 0.65
CA LEU A 382 4.59 28.44 1.72
C LEU A 382 5.40 29.34 2.64
N GLY A 383 6.76 29.28 2.60
CA GLY A 383 7.63 30.15 3.41
C GLY A 383 7.65 29.80 4.91
N LEU A 384 7.14 28.64 5.30
CA LEU A 384 7.05 28.22 6.70
C LEU A 384 8.38 27.71 7.28
N LEU A 385 9.28 27.24 6.41
CA LEU A 385 10.60 26.74 6.78
C LEU A 385 11.69 27.46 6.00
N PRO A 386 12.85 27.81 6.64
CA PRO A 386 13.92 28.56 5.98
C PRO A 386 14.77 27.67 5.05
N VAL A 387 14.13 27.00 4.12
CA VAL A 387 14.73 26.07 3.17
C VAL A 387 14.26 26.33 1.74
N GLY A 388 15.05 25.88 0.76
CA GLY A 388 14.67 25.85 -0.65
C GLY A 388 14.92 24.49 -1.25
N THR A 389 14.07 24.07 -2.18
CA THR A 389 14.15 22.77 -2.85
C THR A 389 14.52 22.92 -4.32
N VAL A 390 15.41 22.07 -4.80
CA VAL A 390 15.71 21.90 -6.24
C VAL A 390 15.36 20.49 -6.64
N LEU A 391 14.41 20.32 -7.54
CA LEU A 391 14.06 19.02 -8.11
C LEU A 391 15.19 18.55 -9.04
N SER A 392 15.56 17.29 -8.90
CA SER A 392 16.62 16.65 -9.71
C SER A 392 16.13 15.33 -10.27
N GLY A 393 16.73 14.89 -11.39
CA GLY A 393 16.39 13.60 -11.99
C GLY A 393 16.88 12.40 -11.17
N GLU A 394 17.71 12.62 -10.15
CA GLU A 394 18.18 11.58 -9.26
C GLU A 394 17.15 11.30 -8.18
N LYS A 395 16.70 10.06 -8.11
CA LYS A 395 15.78 9.58 -7.07
C LYS A 395 16.57 9.00 -5.91
N VAL A 396 16.28 9.48 -4.70
CA VAL A 396 16.77 8.88 -3.45
C VAL A 396 15.77 7.81 -3.03
N THR A 397 16.28 6.59 -2.80
CA THR A 397 15.51 5.46 -2.26
C THR A 397 16.40 4.72 -1.29
N ARG A 398 16.11 4.81 0.03
CA ARG A 398 16.87 4.10 1.06
C ARG A 398 16.06 3.93 2.33
N GLN A 399 16.31 2.85 3.06
CA GLN A 399 15.88 2.71 4.44
C GLN A 399 16.90 3.41 5.36
N VAL A 400 16.40 4.05 6.41
CA VAL A 400 17.23 4.79 7.35
C VAL A 400 16.82 4.49 8.79
N ARG A 401 17.81 4.59 9.69
CA ARG A 401 17.59 4.69 11.13
C ARG A 401 17.88 6.12 11.56
N PHE A 402 17.10 6.62 12.50
CA PHE A 402 17.22 8.00 12.95
C PHE A 402 17.01 8.12 14.46
N THR A 403 17.48 9.23 15.03
CA THR A 403 17.14 9.72 16.36
C THR A 403 16.62 11.15 16.26
N LEU A 404 15.80 11.57 17.22
CA LEU A 404 15.36 12.96 17.30
C LEU A 404 16.29 13.72 18.25
N PRO A 405 16.55 15.01 18.02
CA PRO A 405 17.32 15.85 18.97
C PRO A 405 16.71 15.79 20.38
N GLY A 406 17.54 15.39 21.36
CA GLY A 406 17.14 15.25 22.76
C GLY A 406 16.40 13.93 23.10
N ASP A 407 16.38 12.96 22.19
CA ASP A 407 15.82 11.62 22.42
C ASP A 407 16.76 10.55 21.85
N ASP A 408 17.25 9.66 22.71
CA ASP A 408 18.21 8.60 22.33
C ASP A 408 17.52 7.36 21.70
N ARG A 409 16.19 7.31 21.70
CA ARG A 409 15.43 6.21 21.08
C ARG A 409 15.60 6.24 19.56
N THR A 410 15.96 5.11 18.99
CA THR A 410 16.15 4.96 17.55
C THR A 410 14.84 4.61 16.85
N GLY A 411 14.49 5.38 15.84
CA GLY A 411 13.41 5.09 14.90
C GLY A 411 13.92 4.47 13.59
N SER A 412 13.01 3.91 12.83
CA SER A 412 13.22 3.40 11.46
C SER A 412 12.26 4.08 10.50
N ALA A 413 12.77 4.48 9.34
CA ALA A 413 12.02 5.19 8.31
C ALA A 413 12.61 4.88 6.93
N TYR A 414 12.03 5.44 5.88
CA TYR A 414 12.60 5.35 4.54
C TYR A 414 12.47 6.69 3.80
N GLU A 415 13.41 6.96 2.91
CA GLU A 415 13.38 8.09 2.00
C GLU A 415 13.03 7.61 0.58
N ILE A 416 12.12 8.32 -0.05
CA ILE A 416 11.74 8.08 -1.45
C ILE A 416 11.31 9.41 -2.09
N HIS A 417 12.27 10.13 -2.64
CA HIS A 417 12.01 11.47 -3.17
C HIS A 417 12.90 11.83 -4.35
N MET A 418 12.45 12.81 -5.11
CA MET A 418 13.24 13.53 -6.11
C MET A 418 13.41 14.97 -5.64
N GLY A 419 14.63 15.48 -5.73
CA GLY A 419 14.95 16.83 -5.26
C GLY A 419 15.77 16.85 -3.98
N ARG A 420 16.44 17.97 -3.81
CA ARG A 420 17.32 18.26 -2.66
C ARG A 420 16.84 19.55 -2.01
N THR A 421 16.55 19.47 -0.72
CA THR A 421 16.20 20.63 0.11
C THR A 421 17.41 21.05 0.94
N ALA A 422 17.71 22.34 0.92
CA ALA A 422 18.82 22.90 1.65
C ALA A 422 18.39 24.20 2.37
N PRO A 423 19.07 24.54 3.50
CA PRO A 423 18.87 25.82 4.18
C PRO A 423 19.12 27.01 3.26
N LEU A 424 18.36 28.09 3.45
CA LEU A 424 18.60 29.35 2.77
C LEU A 424 19.93 29.98 3.23
N PRO A 425 20.65 30.70 2.37
CA PRO A 425 21.86 31.40 2.75
C PRO A 425 21.63 32.31 3.96
N GLY A 426 22.47 32.17 5.00
CA GLY A 426 22.37 32.97 6.23
C GLY A 426 21.25 32.52 7.21
N HIS A 427 20.51 31.47 6.90
CA HIS A 427 19.47 30.93 7.78
C HIS A 427 19.80 29.47 8.13
N PRO A 428 20.51 29.20 9.24
CA PRO A 428 20.76 27.83 9.67
C PRO A 428 19.42 27.13 9.97
N ALA A 429 19.24 25.94 9.42
CA ALA A 429 18.07 25.09 9.69
C ALA A 429 18.43 24.07 10.77
N GLU A 430 17.61 24.01 11.81
CA GLU A 430 17.70 22.93 12.80
C GLU A 430 17.11 21.65 12.20
N PRO A 431 17.85 20.54 12.12
CA PRO A 431 17.33 19.30 11.56
C PRO A 431 16.26 18.69 12.50
N LEU A 432 15.20 18.13 11.91
CA LEU A 432 14.19 17.40 12.68
C LEU A 432 14.74 16.10 13.23
N ALA A 433 15.56 15.40 12.45
CA ALA A 433 16.13 14.11 12.80
C ALA A 433 17.62 14.05 12.46
N ARG A 434 18.35 13.16 13.15
CA ARG A 434 19.72 12.80 12.84
C ARG A 434 19.77 11.35 12.40
N LEU A 435 20.26 11.11 11.19
CA LEU A 435 20.37 9.78 10.61
C LEU A 435 21.58 9.02 11.19
N ALA A 436 21.58 7.70 11.05
CA ALA A 436 22.65 6.85 11.57
C ALA A 436 24.02 7.12 10.95
N ASP A 437 24.08 7.70 9.73
CA ASP A 437 25.31 8.16 9.08
C ASP A 437 25.81 9.51 9.59
N GLY A 438 25.13 10.10 10.57
CA GLY A 438 25.46 11.40 11.17
C GLY A 438 24.87 12.61 10.42
N THR A 439 24.25 12.42 9.27
CA THR A 439 23.61 13.50 8.53
C THR A 439 22.29 13.94 9.18
N GLY A 440 21.92 15.21 8.99
CA GLY A 440 20.61 15.72 9.41
C GLY A 440 19.56 15.53 8.36
N ASP A 441 18.33 15.19 8.77
CA ASP A 441 17.14 15.22 7.92
C ASP A 441 16.14 16.26 8.41
N GLY A 442 15.48 16.88 7.45
CA GLY A 442 14.37 17.77 7.70
C GLY A 442 14.77 19.15 8.22
N CYS A 443 13.77 19.89 8.70
CA CYS A 443 13.92 21.22 9.26
C CYS A 443 12.84 21.48 10.30
N VAL A 444 13.21 22.19 11.38
CA VAL A 444 12.29 22.70 12.41
C VAL A 444 12.42 24.22 12.50
N ALA A 445 11.28 24.93 12.48
CA ALA A 445 11.21 26.36 12.72
C ALA A 445 9.94 26.68 13.52
N GLY A 446 10.09 26.98 14.81
CA GLY A 446 8.96 27.22 15.71
C GLY A 446 8.02 26.01 15.81
N ASN A 447 6.76 26.20 15.41
CA ASN A 447 5.71 25.18 15.36
C ASN A 447 5.64 24.46 14.00
N CYS A 448 6.53 24.75 13.08
CA CYS A 448 6.61 24.13 11.76
C CYS A 448 7.74 23.09 11.71
N LEU A 449 7.47 21.91 11.14
CA LEU A 449 8.44 20.85 10.97
C LEU A 449 8.28 20.14 9.63
N GLY A 450 9.38 19.78 9.01
CA GLY A 450 9.37 19.07 7.73
C GLY A 450 10.43 18.00 7.67
N THR A 451 10.22 16.92 6.95
CA THR A 451 11.12 15.77 6.83
C THR A 451 10.92 15.03 5.51
N TYR A 452 11.96 14.34 5.06
CA TYR A 452 11.86 13.36 3.98
C TYR A 452 11.49 11.94 4.45
N LEU A 453 11.45 11.71 5.77
CA LEU A 453 11.29 10.39 6.37
C LEU A 453 9.83 9.93 6.30
N HIS A 454 9.53 9.03 5.37
CA HIS A 454 8.29 8.27 5.36
C HIS A 454 8.30 7.22 6.47
N GLY A 455 7.13 6.96 7.09
CA GLY A 455 7.02 6.08 8.26
C GLY A 455 7.56 6.69 9.55
N ILE A 456 7.92 7.98 9.58
CA ILE A 456 8.38 8.64 10.81
C ILE A 456 7.31 8.59 11.90
N ALA A 457 6.02 8.72 11.51
CA ALA A 457 4.89 8.66 12.42
C ALA A 457 4.51 7.23 12.88
N ASP A 458 5.24 6.20 12.46
CA ASP A 458 5.16 4.85 13.03
C ASP A 458 6.04 4.70 14.29
N ASN A 459 6.86 5.71 14.60
CA ASN A 459 7.86 5.67 15.66
C ASN A 459 7.44 6.50 16.88
N SER A 460 7.42 5.86 18.05
CA SER A 460 7.04 6.51 19.31
C SER A 460 7.80 7.82 19.62
N PRO A 461 9.12 7.96 19.35
CA PRO A 461 9.80 9.22 19.59
C PRO A 461 9.16 10.41 18.87
N PHE A 462 8.79 10.23 17.61
CA PHE A 462 8.14 11.29 16.83
C PHE A 462 6.71 11.55 17.29
N ILE A 463 5.93 10.50 17.53
CA ILE A 463 4.54 10.61 18.02
C ILE A 463 4.52 11.35 19.37
N ASP A 464 5.40 10.97 20.30
CA ASP A 464 5.50 11.59 21.63
C ASP A 464 5.88 13.07 21.52
N ARG A 465 6.84 13.42 20.65
CA ARG A 465 7.21 14.82 20.39
C ARG A 465 6.04 15.62 19.80
N LEU A 466 5.36 15.07 18.79
CA LEU A 466 4.26 15.71 18.09
C LEU A 466 3.05 15.96 19.00
N LEU A 467 2.72 14.98 19.83
CA LEU A 467 1.52 15.00 20.69
C LEU A 467 1.78 15.58 22.08
N ARG A 468 3.03 15.88 22.46
CA ARG A 468 3.39 16.44 23.78
C ARG A 468 2.59 17.67 24.15
N PRO A 469 2.33 18.67 23.27
CA PRO A 469 1.55 19.85 23.63
C PRO A 469 0.10 19.53 24.03
N PHE A 470 -0.38 18.34 23.70
CA PHE A 470 -1.78 17.91 23.86
C PHE A 470 -1.92 16.78 24.88
N ALA A 471 -0.90 16.54 25.72
CA ALA A 471 -0.87 15.40 26.66
C ALA A 471 -2.08 15.34 27.60
N ASP A 472 -2.64 16.48 27.99
CA ASP A 472 -3.80 16.55 28.87
C ASP A 472 -5.10 16.07 28.23
N ARG A 473 -5.16 16.03 26.89
CA ARG A 473 -6.33 15.54 26.11
C ARG A 473 -6.21 14.07 25.71
N LEU A 474 -5.05 13.48 25.91
CA LEU A 474 -4.80 12.10 25.51
C LEU A 474 -4.98 11.15 26.68
N PRO A 475 -5.62 9.98 26.50
CA PRO A 475 -5.71 8.97 27.53
C PRO A 475 -4.32 8.42 27.87
N ARG A 476 -4.10 8.12 29.16
CA ARG A 476 -2.88 7.43 29.61
C ARG A 476 -2.97 5.95 29.22
N THR A 477 -2.65 5.63 28.00
CA THR A 477 -2.56 4.25 27.50
C THR A 477 -1.10 3.92 27.21
N GLU A 478 -0.71 2.68 27.51
CA GLU A 478 0.58 2.17 27.04
C GLU A 478 0.59 2.18 25.52
N ALA A 479 1.64 2.74 24.92
CA ALA A 479 1.82 2.73 23.48
C ALA A 479 2.12 1.29 23.05
N VAL A 480 1.18 0.66 22.38
CA VAL A 480 1.44 -0.62 21.72
C VAL A 480 2.35 -0.34 20.51
N ASP A 481 3.43 -1.11 20.40
CA ASP A 481 4.35 -1.01 19.27
C ASP A 481 3.63 -1.24 17.94
N ALA A 482 3.90 -0.38 16.95
CA ALA A 482 3.23 -0.41 15.64
C ALA A 482 3.36 -1.79 14.94
N ARG A 483 4.52 -2.45 15.09
CA ARG A 483 4.76 -3.78 14.54
C ARG A 483 3.86 -4.83 15.18
N THR A 484 3.75 -4.80 16.52
CA THR A 484 2.87 -5.71 17.27
C THR A 484 1.42 -5.53 16.87
N CYS A 485 0.97 -4.28 16.70
CA CYS A 485 -0.37 -3.99 16.19
C CYS A 485 -0.60 -4.59 14.80
N LYS A 486 0.34 -4.42 13.87
CA LYS A 486 0.24 -4.98 12.52
C LYS A 486 0.15 -6.51 12.53
N GLU A 487 1.02 -7.18 13.30
CA GLU A 487 0.99 -8.65 13.43
C GLU A 487 -0.38 -9.15 13.93
N GLN A 488 -0.97 -8.47 14.92
CA GLN A 488 -2.31 -8.79 15.42
C GLN A 488 -3.38 -8.60 14.32
N GLN A 489 -3.27 -7.55 13.51
CA GLN A 489 -4.22 -7.32 12.41
C GLN A 489 -4.11 -8.41 11.33
N TYR A 490 -2.90 -8.87 11.00
CA TYR A 490 -2.71 -9.99 10.08
C TYR A 490 -3.29 -11.29 10.62
N ASP A 491 -3.15 -11.57 11.92
CA ASP A 491 -3.76 -12.75 12.55
C ASP A 491 -5.29 -12.66 12.53
N LEU A 492 -5.88 -11.51 12.85
CA LEU A 492 -7.33 -11.29 12.77
C LEU A 492 -7.85 -11.47 11.34
N LEU A 493 -7.12 -10.95 10.34
CA LEU A 493 -7.45 -11.13 8.93
C LEU A 493 -7.42 -12.61 8.52
N ALA A 494 -6.36 -13.32 8.89
CA ALA A 494 -6.21 -14.74 8.61
C ALA A 494 -7.35 -15.55 9.23
N ASP A 495 -7.66 -15.30 10.49
CA ASP A 495 -8.75 -15.96 11.21
C ASP A 495 -10.11 -15.71 10.57
N HIS A 496 -10.37 -14.45 10.15
CA HIS A 496 -11.62 -14.08 9.50
C HIS A 496 -11.82 -14.84 8.18
N VAL A 497 -10.79 -14.89 7.34
CA VAL A 497 -10.84 -15.58 6.04
C VAL A 497 -10.87 -17.10 6.23
N ARG A 498 -10.07 -17.66 7.14
CA ARG A 498 -10.01 -19.10 7.43
C ARG A 498 -11.36 -19.66 7.87
N ARG A 499 -12.06 -18.97 8.78
CA ARG A 499 -13.39 -19.40 9.28
C ARG A 499 -14.47 -19.40 8.20
N SER A 500 -14.28 -18.64 7.14
CA SER A 500 -15.24 -18.44 6.05
C SER A 500 -14.84 -19.21 4.78
N THR A 501 -13.83 -20.07 4.87
CA THR A 501 -13.26 -20.81 3.74
C THR A 501 -13.29 -22.31 4.03
N ASP A 502 -13.67 -23.10 3.03
CA ASP A 502 -13.46 -24.58 3.06
C ASP A 502 -11.96 -24.86 2.84
N MET A 503 -11.20 -24.82 3.96
CA MET A 503 -9.76 -25.01 3.95
C MET A 503 -9.35 -26.43 3.54
N GLU A 504 -10.19 -27.43 3.81
CA GLU A 504 -9.91 -28.81 3.39
C GLU A 504 -9.96 -28.92 1.87
N GLN A 505 -11.01 -28.36 1.24
CA GLN A 505 -11.14 -28.35 -0.21
C GLN A 505 -10.06 -27.49 -0.85
N PHE A 506 -9.74 -26.34 -0.27
CA PHE A 506 -8.64 -25.48 -0.72
C PHE A 506 -7.32 -26.25 -0.80
N TYR A 507 -6.89 -26.90 0.31
CA TYR A 507 -5.64 -27.66 0.31
C TYR A 507 -5.67 -28.88 -0.62
N ARG A 508 -6.84 -29.52 -0.80
CA ARG A 508 -6.97 -30.62 -1.76
C ARG A 508 -6.72 -30.16 -3.20
N ILE A 509 -7.07 -28.89 -3.53
CA ILE A 509 -6.85 -28.32 -4.86
C ILE A 509 -5.36 -27.99 -5.05
N VAL A 510 -4.75 -27.29 -4.08
CA VAL A 510 -3.40 -26.72 -4.25
C VAL A 510 -2.27 -27.68 -3.87
N SER A 511 -2.55 -28.88 -3.36
CA SER A 511 -1.52 -29.88 -3.05
C SER A 511 -1.00 -30.56 -4.32
N VAL A 512 0.35 -30.66 -4.43
CA VAL A 512 1.06 -31.33 -5.53
C VAL A 512 1.00 -32.84 -5.39
#